data_8293777e52e02f3f3f3050647971c089
#
_entry.id   8293777e52e02f3f3f3050647971c089
#
_cell.length_a   1.000
_cell.length_b   1.000
_cell.length_c   1.000
_cell.angle_alpha   90.00
_cell.angle_beta   90.00
_cell.angle_gamma   90.00
#
_symmetry.space_group_name_H-M   'P 1'
#
loop_
_entity.id
_entity.type
_entity.pdbx_description
1 polymer ?
#
loop_
_entity_poly.entity_id
_entity_poly.type
_entity_poly.pdbx_seq_one_letter_code
_entity_poly.pdbx_strand_id
1 'polypeptide(L)'
;DIHRDAIISGDTVTAPVVESDEGTAAQVMIISACDDGTMDYPDWRENLAFAIDLQQQMEADHPGFTRPVLFDYRFYNQNLTTGSLLIEVGGHGNTLSQAKLAGEWIGESLAALLKG
;
A
#
# COMPACT_ATOMS: atom_id res chain seq x y z
N ASP A 1 1.07 6.53 -6.45
CA ASP A 1 2.15 7.11 -5.64
C ASP A 1 2.75 6.08 -4.69
N ILE A 2 4.06 6.03 -4.62
CA ILE A 2 4.81 5.14 -3.71
C ILE A 2 5.52 6.03 -2.69
N HIS A 3 5.24 5.78 -1.41
CA HIS A 3 5.76 6.58 -0.31
C HIS A 3 6.41 5.69 0.76
N ARG A 4 7.12 6.31 1.69
CA ARG A 4 7.55 5.71 2.95
C ARG A 4 6.79 6.37 4.09
N ASP A 5 6.31 5.55 5.01
CA ASP A 5 5.61 6.03 6.20
C ASP A 5 6.62 6.44 7.29
N ALA A 6 6.20 7.28 8.21
CA ALA A 6 6.97 7.62 9.39
C ALA A 6 6.31 6.94 10.59
N ILE A 7 6.78 5.75 10.93
CA ILE A 7 6.20 4.94 12.00
C ILE A 7 7.05 5.09 13.25
N ILE A 8 6.62 5.98 14.13
CA ILE A 8 7.34 6.31 15.37
C ILE A 8 6.37 6.12 16.55
N SER A 9 6.83 5.42 17.59
CA SER A 9 6.10 5.29 18.85
C SER A 9 7.02 5.76 19.97
N GLY A 10 6.76 6.96 20.49
CA GLY A 10 7.69 7.62 21.42
C GLY A 10 9.02 7.90 20.71
N ASP A 11 10.13 7.36 21.25
CA ASP A 11 11.45 7.48 20.64
C ASP A 11 11.80 6.26 19.77
N THR A 12 10.86 5.34 19.58
CA THR A 12 11.09 4.10 18.83
C THR A 12 10.62 4.24 17.39
N VAL A 13 11.54 4.03 16.44
CA VAL A 13 11.24 3.93 15.01
C VAL A 13 10.86 2.48 14.72
N THR A 14 9.68 2.27 14.12
CA THR A 14 9.20 0.94 13.75
C THR A 14 9.52 0.66 12.28
N ALA A 15 10.14 -0.49 12.04
CA ALA A 15 10.45 -0.97 10.69
C ALA A 15 9.63 -2.24 10.42
N PRO A 16 8.38 -2.13 9.92
CA PRO A 16 7.53 -3.29 9.71
C PRO A 16 8.06 -4.17 8.60
N VAL A 17 8.21 -5.47 8.89
CA VAL A 17 8.78 -6.44 7.94
C VAL A 17 7.99 -7.74 7.94
N VAL A 18 8.12 -8.47 6.83
CA VAL A 18 7.70 -9.87 6.70
C VAL A 18 8.87 -10.66 6.14
N GLU A 19 9.10 -11.84 6.68
CA GLU A 19 10.20 -12.71 6.23
C GLU A 19 9.67 -13.77 5.28
N SER A 20 10.49 -14.12 4.29
CA SER A 20 10.18 -15.15 3.28
C SER A 20 11.45 -15.87 2.84
N ASP A 21 11.29 -16.88 1.99
CA ASP A 21 12.42 -17.59 1.36
C ASP A 21 13.22 -16.67 0.45
N GLU A 22 12.64 -15.60 -0.05
CA GLU A 22 13.30 -14.62 -0.91
C GLU A 22 14.07 -13.54 -0.11
N GLY A 23 13.89 -13.51 1.20
CA GLY A 23 14.49 -12.52 2.10
C GLY A 23 13.45 -11.81 2.94
N THR A 24 13.86 -10.68 3.52
CA THR A 24 13.00 -9.84 4.35
C THR A 24 12.48 -8.67 3.53
N ALA A 25 11.16 -8.52 3.46
CA ALA A 25 10.51 -7.42 2.77
C ALA A 25 9.90 -6.45 3.77
N ALA A 26 9.89 -5.16 3.43
CA ALA A 26 9.09 -4.18 4.16
C ALA A 26 7.61 -4.51 3.96
N GLN A 27 6.81 -4.40 5.01
CA GLN A 27 5.35 -4.49 4.86
C GLN A 27 4.82 -3.24 4.17
N VAL A 28 3.71 -3.39 3.46
CA VAL A 28 3.10 -2.29 2.73
C VAL A 28 1.70 -2.00 3.26
N MET A 29 1.24 -0.77 3.04
CA MET A 29 -0.10 -0.35 3.39
C MET A 29 -0.65 0.51 2.25
N ILE A 30 -1.86 0.19 1.80
CA ILE A 30 -2.53 1.02 0.81
C ILE A 30 -3.34 2.08 1.55
N ILE A 31 -3.18 3.33 1.13
CA ILE A 31 -4.04 4.43 1.59
C ILE A 31 -5.07 4.67 0.50
N SER A 32 -6.35 4.51 0.85
CA SER A 32 -7.45 4.77 -0.06
C SER A 32 -8.12 6.08 0.32
N ALA A 33 -8.09 7.05 -0.58
CA ALA A 33 -8.78 8.30 -0.38
C ALA A 33 -10.30 8.07 -0.40
N CYS A 34 -11.01 8.78 0.45
CA CYS A 34 -12.47 8.74 0.51
C CYS A 34 -13.04 10.15 0.56
N ASP A 35 -14.32 10.28 0.22
CA ASP A 35 -15.03 11.55 0.20
C ASP A 35 -16.07 11.54 1.32
N ASP A 36 -16.09 12.62 2.10
CA ASP A 36 -17.08 12.84 3.17
C ASP A 36 -18.35 13.53 2.66
N GLY A 37 -18.48 13.73 1.35
CA GLY A 37 -19.57 14.46 0.71
C GLY A 37 -19.25 15.91 0.37
N THR A 38 -18.05 16.39 0.73
CA THR A 38 -17.65 17.79 0.52
C THR A 38 -16.42 17.96 -0.39
N MET A 39 -15.80 16.85 -0.82
CA MET A 39 -14.47 16.87 -1.44
C MET A 39 -14.48 16.77 -2.97
N ASP A 40 -15.64 16.66 -3.60
CA ASP A 40 -15.76 16.46 -5.06
C ASP A 40 -14.95 15.26 -5.57
N TYR A 41 -15.13 14.13 -4.90
CA TYR A 41 -14.48 12.87 -5.28
C TYR A 41 -15.54 11.75 -5.36
N PRO A 42 -16.43 11.78 -6.37
CA PRO A 42 -17.55 10.82 -6.45
C PRO A 42 -17.10 9.38 -6.71
N ASP A 43 -15.93 9.19 -7.33
CA ASP A 43 -15.44 7.86 -7.75
C ASP A 43 -14.56 7.17 -6.70
N TRP A 44 -14.52 7.68 -5.48
CA TRP A 44 -13.65 7.12 -4.43
C TRP A 44 -13.93 5.65 -4.12
N ARG A 45 -15.18 5.20 -4.32
CA ARG A 45 -15.53 3.79 -4.10
C ARG A 45 -14.90 2.86 -5.12
N GLU A 46 -14.69 3.33 -6.36
CA GLU A 46 -14.01 2.56 -7.40
C GLU A 46 -12.52 2.42 -7.08
N ASN A 47 -11.89 3.47 -6.61
CA ASN A 47 -10.51 3.42 -6.12
C ASN A 47 -10.39 2.47 -4.93
N LEU A 48 -11.35 2.51 -4.01
CA LEU A 48 -11.39 1.60 -2.86
C LEU A 48 -11.52 0.14 -3.31
N ALA A 49 -12.39 -0.15 -4.28
CA ALA A 49 -12.54 -1.49 -4.82
C ALA A 49 -11.21 -2.02 -5.39
N PHE A 50 -10.50 -1.18 -6.14
CA PHE A 50 -9.19 -1.54 -6.67
C PHE A 50 -8.15 -1.73 -5.55
N ALA A 51 -8.18 -0.87 -4.54
CA ALA A 51 -7.29 -0.98 -3.38
C ALA A 51 -7.49 -2.32 -2.65
N ILE A 52 -8.74 -2.72 -2.44
CA ILE A 52 -9.08 -3.99 -1.80
C ILE A 52 -8.62 -5.17 -2.65
N ASP A 53 -8.89 -5.13 -3.96
CA ASP A 53 -8.47 -6.21 -4.87
C ASP A 53 -6.95 -6.38 -4.87
N LEU A 54 -6.20 -5.28 -4.91
CA LEU A 54 -4.74 -5.32 -4.87
C LEU A 54 -4.23 -5.83 -3.52
N GLN A 55 -4.81 -5.37 -2.42
CA GLN A 55 -4.44 -5.82 -1.08
C GLN A 55 -4.68 -7.33 -0.93
N GLN A 56 -5.81 -7.83 -1.39
CA GLN A 56 -6.11 -9.26 -1.35
C GLN A 56 -5.15 -10.07 -2.21
N GLN A 57 -4.80 -9.57 -3.39
CA GLN A 57 -3.83 -10.23 -4.27
C GLN A 57 -2.45 -10.30 -3.62
N MET A 58 -1.99 -9.20 -3.03
CA MET A 58 -0.69 -9.17 -2.34
C MET A 58 -0.66 -10.11 -1.13
N GLU A 59 -1.74 -10.18 -0.35
CA GLU A 59 -1.82 -11.08 0.79
C GLU A 59 -1.87 -12.55 0.36
N ALA A 60 -2.56 -12.85 -0.75
CA ALA A 60 -2.60 -14.20 -1.30
C ALA A 60 -1.23 -14.65 -1.81
N ASP A 61 -0.51 -13.75 -2.48
CA ASP A 61 0.82 -14.05 -3.05
C ASP A 61 1.89 -14.13 -1.95
N HIS A 62 1.81 -13.25 -0.95
CA HIS A 62 2.80 -13.15 0.13
C HIS A 62 2.09 -12.92 1.47
N PRO A 63 1.67 -13.99 2.18
CA PRO A 63 0.98 -13.85 3.46
C PRO A 63 1.78 -13.03 4.48
N GLY A 64 1.11 -12.08 5.12
CA GLY A 64 1.73 -11.16 6.09
C GLY A 64 2.36 -9.92 5.46
N PHE A 65 2.30 -9.77 4.15
CA PHE A 65 2.93 -8.66 3.44
C PHE A 65 2.20 -7.33 3.65
N THR A 66 0.87 -7.36 3.75
CA THR A 66 0.09 -6.13 3.80
C THR A 66 -0.37 -5.79 5.21
N ARG A 67 -0.37 -4.49 5.52
CA ARG A 67 -1.12 -3.93 6.64
C ARG A 67 -2.53 -3.59 6.15
N PRO A 68 -3.53 -3.44 7.06
CA PRO A 68 -4.88 -3.08 6.65
C PRO A 68 -4.93 -1.79 5.82
N VAL A 69 -5.87 -1.71 4.88
CA VAL A 69 -6.09 -0.50 4.08
C VAL A 69 -6.50 0.64 5.00
N LEU A 70 -5.85 1.79 4.85
CA LEU A 70 -6.16 2.99 5.61
C LEU A 70 -7.01 3.94 4.75
N PHE A 71 -8.09 4.46 5.32
CA PHE A 71 -8.91 5.49 4.69
C PHE A 71 -8.39 6.87 5.08
N ASP A 72 -8.32 7.78 4.09
CA ASP A 72 -7.90 9.16 4.32
C ASP A 72 -8.76 10.10 3.47
N TYR A 73 -9.07 11.27 4.00
CA TYR A 73 -9.81 12.31 3.29
C TYR A 73 -8.90 13.21 2.44
N ARG A 74 -7.65 12.82 2.19
CA ARG A 74 -6.73 13.48 1.27
C ARG A 74 -6.70 12.71 -0.04
N PHE A 75 -6.54 13.41 -1.15
CA PHE A 75 -6.59 12.78 -2.46
C PHE A 75 -5.32 12.02 -2.83
N TYR A 76 -4.14 12.54 -2.53
CA TYR A 76 -2.85 11.95 -2.95
C TYR A 76 -2.84 11.57 -4.44
N ASN A 77 -3.42 12.43 -5.32
CA ASN A 77 -3.60 12.16 -6.75
C ASN A 77 -4.56 11.00 -7.09
N GLN A 78 -5.24 10.42 -6.12
CA GLN A 78 -6.18 9.31 -6.35
C GLN A 78 -7.43 9.74 -7.08
N ASN A 79 -7.78 11.04 -7.03
CA ASN A 79 -8.91 11.60 -7.75
C ASN A 79 -8.67 11.75 -9.25
N LEU A 80 -7.46 11.50 -9.75
CA LEU A 80 -7.11 11.64 -11.16
C LEU A 80 -7.66 10.50 -12.00
N THR A 81 -7.67 9.28 -11.48
CA THR A 81 -8.25 8.10 -12.14
C THR A 81 -8.81 7.14 -11.10
N THR A 82 -9.68 6.21 -11.53
CA THR A 82 -10.22 5.16 -10.65
C THR A 82 -9.22 4.06 -10.33
N GLY A 83 -8.05 4.05 -10.99
CA GLY A 83 -6.95 3.13 -10.71
C GLY A 83 -5.79 3.78 -9.97
N SER A 84 -5.93 4.99 -9.47
CA SER A 84 -4.88 5.69 -8.74
C SER A 84 -4.89 5.30 -7.27
N LEU A 85 -3.73 4.94 -6.74
CA LEU A 85 -3.55 4.55 -5.33
C LEU A 85 -2.31 5.20 -4.75
N LEU A 86 -2.27 5.27 -3.43
CA LEU A 86 -1.04 5.55 -2.69
C LEU A 86 -0.64 4.31 -1.90
N ILE A 87 0.60 3.88 -2.05
CA ILE A 87 1.15 2.73 -1.34
C ILE A 87 2.30 3.18 -0.46
N GLU A 88 2.17 2.95 0.84
CA GLU A 88 3.25 3.15 1.79
C GLU A 88 4.10 1.88 1.84
N VAL A 89 5.35 1.98 1.46
CA VAL A 89 6.30 0.85 1.48
C VAL A 89 7.12 0.93 2.76
N GLY A 90 6.67 0.22 3.77
CA GLY A 90 7.29 0.24 5.09
C GLY A 90 7.35 1.64 5.69
N GLY A 91 8.40 1.89 6.46
CA GLY A 91 8.68 3.18 7.07
C GLY A 91 10.13 3.58 6.87
N HIS A 92 10.48 4.76 7.36
CA HIS A 92 11.84 5.28 7.26
C HIS A 92 12.89 4.43 8.03
N GLY A 93 12.43 3.54 8.92
CA GLY A 93 13.30 2.58 9.61
C GLY A 93 13.64 1.33 8.80
N ASN A 94 12.96 1.08 7.67
CA ASN A 94 13.25 -0.06 6.83
C ASN A 94 14.49 0.17 5.96
N THR A 95 15.23 -0.90 5.68
CA THR A 95 16.40 -0.84 4.80
C THR A 95 15.98 -0.72 3.34
N LEU A 96 16.92 -0.27 2.49
CA LEU A 96 16.68 -0.22 1.04
C LEU A 96 16.39 -1.60 0.46
N SER A 97 17.10 -2.64 0.91
CA SER A 97 16.86 -4.03 0.46
C SER A 97 15.45 -4.48 0.78
N GLN A 98 14.95 -4.16 1.97
CA GLN A 98 13.58 -4.48 2.39
C GLN A 98 12.56 -3.76 1.51
N ALA A 99 12.79 -2.49 1.21
CA ALA A 99 11.91 -1.70 0.34
C ALA A 99 11.94 -2.21 -1.10
N LYS A 100 13.11 -2.60 -1.61
CA LYS A 100 13.25 -3.14 -2.98
C LYS A 100 12.49 -4.45 -3.17
N LEU A 101 12.61 -5.38 -2.22
CA LEU A 101 11.89 -6.65 -2.29
C LEU A 101 10.37 -6.40 -2.23
N ALA A 102 9.92 -5.49 -1.36
CA ALA A 102 8.52 -5.09 -1.31
C ALA A 102 8.05 -4.53 -2.66
N GLY A 103 8.84 -3.69 -3.31
CA GLY A 103 8.53 -3.13 -4.63
C GLY A 103 8.38 -4.21 -5.70
N GLU A 104 9.24 -5.22 -5.69
CA GLU A 104 9.16 -6.36 -6.60
C GLU A 104 7.85 -7.14 -6.39
N TRP A 105 7.48 -7.40 -5.15
CA TRP A 105 6.25 -8.11 -4.81
C TRP A 105 5.00 -7.32 -5.20
N ILE A 106 5.00 -6.00 -4.99
CA ILE A 106 3.91 -5.13 -5.45
C ILE A 106 3.73 -5.26 -6.96
N GLY A 107 4.83 -5.18 -7.70
CA GLY A 107 4.80 -5.30 -9.16
C GLY A 107 4.27 -6.64 -9.63
N GLU A 108 4.68 -7.73 -9.01
CA GLU A 108 4.20 -9.08 -9.32
C GLU A 108 2.69 -9.22 -9.06
N SER A 109 2.22 -8.77 -7.90
CA SER A 109 0.79 -8.84 -7.54
C SER A 109 -0.06 -7.96 -8.43
N LEU A 110 0.42 -6.75 -8.74
CA LEU A 110 -0.28 -5.83 -9.64
C LEU A 110 -0.39 -6.43 -11.04
N ALA A 111 0.70 -7.02 -11.56
CA ALA A 111 0.69 -7.68 -12.87
C ALA A 111 -0.29 -8.85 -12.90
N ALA A 112 -0.33 -9.68 -11.85
CA ALA A 112 -1.26 -10.78 -11.73
C ALA A 112 -2.72 -10.29 -11.71
N LEU A 113 -3.01 -9.26 -10.95
CA LEU A 113 -4.35 -8.66 -10.86
C LEU A 113 -4.81 -8.10 -12.20
N LEU A 114 -3.94 -7.41 -12.92
CA LEU A 114 -4.29 -6.79 -14.21
C LEU A 114 -4.44 -7.80 -15.35
N LYS A 115 -3.83 -8.97 -15.24
CA LYS A 115 -4.01 -10.06 -16.20
C LYS A 115 -5.32 -10.82 -16.01
N GLY A 116 -5.78 -10.82 -14.79
CA GLY A 116 -6.85 -11.66 -14.34
C GLY A 116 -8.19 -11.42 -14.62
#